data_d5249891f7e6103f7d82252488164e93
#
_entry.id   d5249891f7e6103f7d82252488164e93
#
_cell.length_a   1.000
_cell.length_b   1.000
_cell.length_c   1.000
_cell.angle_alpha   90.00
_cell.angle_beta   90.00
_cell.angle_gamma   90.00
#
_symmetry.space_group_name_H-M   'P 1'
#
loop_
_entity.id
_entity.type
_entity.pdbx_description
1 polymer ?
#
loop_
_entity_poly.entity_id
_entity_poly.type
_entity_poly.pdbx_seq_one_letter_code
_entity_poly.pdbx_strand_id
1 'polypeptide(L)'
;MKRIFIILFLLGTYLLVSAQTPEKISYQAIMRNANNELLQNKLVGMQISILKSSITGVPIYSETHQPITNENGLVTLEIGKGTVVNGSFNTIDWANGPYFLRTQTDINGGSNYTITGTSELLSV
;
A
#
# COMPACT_ATOMS: atom_id res chain seq x y z
N MET A 1 13.57 -30.99 -36.41
CA MET A 1 14.22 -29.71 -36.11
C MET A 1 13.23 -28.59 -35.82
N LYS A 2 12.16 -28.43 -36.60
CA LYS A 2 11.15 -27.38 -36.36
C LYS A 2 10.46 -27.53 -35.00
N ARG A 3 10.28 -28.74 -34.45
CA ARG A 3 9.65 -28.98 -33.17
C ARG A 3 10.49 -28.50 -31.99
N ILE A 4 11.80 -28.50 -32.10
CA ILE A 4 12.73 -28.05 -31.05
C ILE A 4 12.64 -26.54 -30.89
N PHE A 5 12.52 -25.79 -31.99
CA PHE A 5 12.33 -24.34 -31.93
C PHE A 5 11.06 -23.90 -31.25
N ILE A 6 9.95 -24.62 -31.46
CA ILE A 6 8.67 -24.33 -30.84
C ILE A 6 8.74 -24.55 -29.32
N ILE A 7 9.41 -25.62 -28.88
CA ILE A 7 9.59 -25.90 -27.45
C ILE A 7 10.41 -24.82 -26.76
N LEU A 8 11.49 -24.36 -27.39
CA LEU A 8 12.33 -23.28 -26.86
C LEU A 8 11.57 -21.96 -26.75
N PHE A 9 10.73 -21.67 -27.73
CA PHE A 9 9.89 -20.47 -27.71
C PHE A 9 8.89 -20.50 -26.55
N LEU A 10 8.23 -21.64 -26.31
CA LEU A 10 7.31 -21.81 -25.20
C LEU A 10 7.99 -21.66 -23.86
N LEU A 11 9.20 -22.17 -23.69
CA LEU A 11 9.99 -22.02 -22.48
C LEU A 11 10.36 -20.56 -22.23
N GLY A 12 10.75 -19.83 -23.26
CA GLY A 12 11.04 -18.42 -23.16
C GLY A 12 9.83 -17.59 -22.72
N THR A 13 8.65 -17.88 -23.28
CA THR A 13 7.41 -17.21 -22.91
C THR A 13 7.02 -17.53 -21.47
N TYR A 14 7.20 -18.76 -21.05
CA TYR A 14 6.89 -19.18 -19.68
C TYR A 14 7.78 -18.47 -18.66
N LEU A 15 9.06 -18.29 -18.93
CA LEU A 15 9.99 -17.60 -18.04
C LEU A 15 9.67 -16.10 -17.89
N LEU A 16 9.07 -15.46 -18.89
CA LEU A 16 8.70 -14.05 -18.82
C LEU A 16 7.51 -13.77 -17.90
N VAL A 17 6.68 -14.78 -17.60
CA VAL A 17 5.48 -14.61 -16.76
C VAL A 17 5.77 -14.71 -15.26
N SER A 18 6.94 -15.22 -14.84
CA SER A 18 7.17 -15.70 -13.49
C SER A 18 7.84 -14.70 -12.53
N ALA A 19 8.06 -13.43 -12.89
CA ALA A 19 8.99 -12.61 -12.12
C ALA A 19 8.53 -11.17 -11.85
N GLN A 20 7.25 -10.96 -11.51
CA GLN A 20 6.83 -9.59 -11.19
C GLN A 20 6.42 -9.45 -9.73
N THR A 21 7.16 -8.61 -9.00
CA THR A 21 6.78 -8.15 -7.67
C THR A 21 5.94 -6.88 -7.82
N PRO A 22 4.92 -6.67 -6.96
CA PRO A 22 4.15 -5.43 -7.02
C PRO A 22 5.04 -4.23 -6.69
N GLU A 23 4.91 -3.16 -7.48
CA GLU A 23 5.60 -1.90 -7.24
C GLU A 23 4.75 -0.93 -6.43
N LYS A 24 3.48 -1.20 -6.31
CA LYS A 24 2.51 -0.36 -5.60
C LYS A 24 1.27 -1.15 -5.24
N ILE A 25 0.55 -0.65 -4.25
CA ILE A 25 -0.75 -1.19 -3.82
C ILE A 25 -1.76 -0.05 -3.86
N SER A 26 -2.87 -0.24 -4.56
CA SER A 26 -3.96 0.75 -4.56
C SER A 26 -4.71 0.72 -3.23
N TYR A 27 -4.98 1.89 -2.67
CA TYR A 27 -5.68 2.05 -1.42
C TYR A 27 -6.75 3.14 -1.52
N GLN A 28 -7.92 2.85 -0.98
CA GLN A 28 -9.03 3.80 -0.91
C GLN A 28 -9.67 3.75 0.46
N ALA A 29 -10.09 4.91 0.95
CA ALA A 29 -10.81 5.01 2.23
C ALA A 29 -11.74 6.21 2.22
N ILE A 30 -12.82 6.10 2.97
CA ILE A 30 -13.74 7.22 3.20
C ILE A 30 -13.40 7.85 4.54
N MET A 31 -13.20 9.16 4.53
CA MET A 31 -12.82 9.92 5.71
C MET A 31 -14.03 10.61 6.31
N ARG A 32 -14.15 10.49 7.64
CA ARG A 32 -15.20 11.13 8.42
C ARG A 32 -14.58 11.83 9.63
N ASN A 33 -15.25 12.87 10.11
CA ASN A 33 -14.86 13.54 11.34
C ASN A 33 -15.43 12.81 12.58
N ALA A 34 -15.18 13.36 13.77
CA ALA A 34 -15.65 12.78 15.03
C ALA A 34 -17.19 12.73 15.13
N ASN A 35 -17.90 13.57 14.39
CA ASN A 35 -19.36 13.59 14.33
C ASN A 35 -19.92 12.67 13.24
N ASN A 36 -19.07 11.82 12.64
CA ASN A 36 -19.43 10.90 11.58
C ASN A 36 -19.87 11.59 10.28
N GLU A 37 -19.45 12.82 10.06
CA GLU A 37 -19.71 13.56 8.85
C GLU A 37 -18.59 13.34 7.84
N LEU A 38 -18.95 13.28 6.55
CA LEU A 38 -17.98 13.14 5.47
C LEU A 38 -17.04 14.34 5.42
N LEU A 39 -15.74 14.09 5.30
CA LEU A 39 -14.77 15.14 5.02
C LEU A 39 -14.70 15.38 3.52
N GLN A 40 -15.36 16.45 3.07
CA GLN A 40 -15.45 16.76 1.65
C GLN A 40 -14.37 17.74 1.23
N ASN A 41 -13.68 17.41 0.13
CA ASN A 41 -12.72 18.31 -0.53
C ASN A 41 -11.67 18.86 0.43
N LYS A 42 -11.16 18.02 1.33
CA LYS A 42 -10.27 18.42 2.41
C LYS A 42 -8.93 17.72 2.31
N LEU A 43 -7.84 18.45 2.55
CA LEU A 43 -6.51 17.89 2.69
C LEU A 43 -6.41 17.12 4.00
N VAL A 44 -5.96 15.86 3.94
CA VAL A 44 -5.67 15.04 5.11
C VAL A 44 -4.22 14.58 5.05
N GLY A 45 -3.63 14.31 6.22
CA GLY A 45 -2.29 13.72 6.32
C GLY A 45 -2.41 12.25 6.64
N MET A 46 -1.65 11.41 5.97
CA MET A 46 -1.65 9.97 6.22
C MET A 46 -0.23 9.43 6.29
N GLN A 47 0.00 8.54 7.23
CA GLN A 47 1.19 7.70 7.27
C GLN A 47 0.78 6.26 7.09
N ILE A 48 1.37 5.60 6.11
CA ILE A 48 1.11 4.21 5.77
C ILE A 48 2.34 3.41 6.18
N SER A 49 2.13 2.35 6.93
CA SER A 49 3.23 1.48 7.38
C SER A 49 2.92 0.03 7.06
N ILE A 50 3.96 -0.71 6.70
CA ILE A 50 3.91 -2.16 6.53
C ILE A 50 4.56 -2.79 7.75
N LEU A 51 3.79 -3.61 8.46
CA LEU A 51 4.24 -4.34 9.64
C LEU A 51 4.45 -5.80 9.27
N LYS A 52 5.47 -6.42 9.85
CA LYS A 52 5.74 -7.83 9.62
C LYS A 52 5.45 -8.64 10.87
N SER A 53 4.83 -9.79 10.68
CA SER A 53 4.59 -10.84 11.67
C SER A 53 3.46 -10.56 12.65
N SER A 54 3.20 -9.31 13.05
CA SER A 54 2.11 -9.01 13.97
C SER A 54 1.60 -7.58 13.79
N ILE A 55 0.37 -7.32 14.26
CA ILE A 55 -0.26 -5.99 14.19
C ILE A 55 0.41 -4.98 15.14
N THR A 56 1.22 -5.46 16.07
CA THR A 56 1.99 -4.61 16.99
C THR A 56 3.48 -4.61 16.64
N GLY A 57 3.83 -5.16 15.48
CA GLY A 57 5.20 -5.24 15.02
C GLY A 57 5.81 -3.89 14.68
N VAL A 58 7.13 -3.86 14.61
CA VAL A 58 7.86 -2.68 14.15
C VAL A 58 7.65 -2.53 12.64
N PRO A 59 7.38 -1.32 12.15
CA PRO A 59 7.26 -1.10 10.72
C PRO A 59 8.56 -1.42 9.99
N ILE A 60 8.46 -2.22 8.93
CA ILE A 60 9.58 -2.48 8.02
C ILE A 60 9.61 -1.46 6.88
N TYR A 61 8.52 -0.77 6.67
CA TYR A 61 8.38 0.27 5.66
C TYR A 61 7.35 1.28 6.12
N SER A 62 7.61 2.56 5.90
CA SER A 62 6.64 3.63 6.17
C SER A 62 6.79 4.74 5.14
N GLU A 63 5.66 5.30 4.76
CA GLU A 63 5.59 6.45 3.86
C GLU A 63 4.47 7.38 4.27
N THR A 64 4.55 8.63 3.83
CA THR A 64 3.50 9.63 4.08
C THR A 64 2.85 10.07 2.79
N HIS A 65 1.59 10.46 2.91
CA HIS A 65 0.77 11.01 1.84
C HIS A 65 -0.01 12.21 2.36
N GLN A 66 -0.36 13.11 1.46
CA GLN A 66 -1.25 14.25 1.76
C GLN A 66 -2.36 14.32 0.71
N PRO A 67 -3.26 13.33 0.71
CA PRO A 67 -4.34 13.30 -0.27
C PRO A 67 -5.42 14.34 0.07
N ILE A 68 -6.17 14.71 -0.95
CA ILE A 68 -7.36 15.55 -0.80
C ILE A 68 -8.59 14.64 -1.00
N THR A 69 -9.50 14.65 -0.04
CA THR A 69 -10.75 13.91 -0.17
C THR A 69 -11.59 14.50 -1.29
N ASN A 70 -12.39 13.67 -1.94
CA ASN A 70 -13.36 14.17 -2.91
C ASN A 70 -14.66 14.59 -2.21
N GLU A 71 -15.71 14.92 -3.00
CA GLU A 71 -17.00 15.33 -2.46
C GLU A 71 -17.71 14.26 -1.64
N ASN A 72 -17.30 13.00 -1.79
CA ASN A 72 -17.83 11.86 -1.03
C ASN A 72 -16.94 11.46 0.15
N GLY A 73 -15.92 12.26 0.46
CA GLY A 73 -14.97 11.96 1.52
C GLY A 73 -13.96 10.88 1.16
N LEU A 74 -13.89 10.49 -0.10
CA LEU A 74 -13.00 9.42 -0.54
C LEU A 74 -11.59 9.93 -0.78
N VAL A 75 -10.60 9.22 -0.23
CA VAL A 75 -9.20 9.35 -0.61
C VAL A 75 -8.79 8.15 -1.43
N THR A 76 -7.93 8.40 -2.41
CA THR A 76 -7.31 7.37 -3.23
C THR A 76 -5.82 7.64 -3.25
N LEU A 77 -5.03 6.62 -2.96
CA LEU A 77 -3.57 6.73 -3.03
C LEU A 77 -2.95 5.41 -3.45
N GLU A 78 -1.69 5.48 -3.83
CA GLU A 78 -0.90 4.31 -4.18
C GLU A 78 0.19 4.11 -3.13
N ILE A 79 0.11 3.02 -2.39
CA ILE A 79 1.14 2.63 -1.43
C ILE A 79 2.36 2.18 -2.20
N GLY A 80 3.51 2.69 -1.83
CA GLY A 80 4.77 2.52 -2.57
C GLY A 80 5.18 3.77 -3.34
N LYS A 81 4.28 4.76 -3.45
CA LYS A 81 4.52 6.00 -4.20
C LYS A 81 4.54 7.24 -3.33
N GLY A 82 4.42 7.10 -2.01
CA GLY A 82 4.46 8.23 -1.08
C GLY A 82 5.88 8.72 -0.80
N THR A 83 5.97 9.64 0.16
CA THR A 83 7.27 10.11 0.67
C THR A 83 7.78 9.12 1.70
N VAL A 84 8.90 8.48 1.41
CA VAL A 84 9.46 7.41 2.25
C VAL A 84 9.96 7.99 3.56
N VAL A 85 9.54 7.39 4.67
CA VAL A 85 10.01 7.68 6.02
C VAL A 85 11.01 6.64 6.49
N ASN A 86 10.75 5.37 6.17
CA ASN A 86 11.56 4.24 6.63
C ASN A 86 11.47 3.09 5.64
N GLY A 87 12.58 2.43 5.40
CA GLY A 87 12.64 1.21 4.61
C GLY A 87 12.57 1.42 3.10
N SER A 88 12.41 0.34 2.37
CA SER A 88 12.29 0.34 0.91
C SER A 88 11.17 -0.60 0.50
N PHE A 89 10.19 -0.07 -0.21
CA PHE A 89 9.04 -0.84 -0.66
C PHE A 89 9.46 -1.95 -1.63
N ASN A 90 10.42 -1.65 -2.52
CA ASN A 90 10.84 -2.59 -3.55
C ASN A 90 11.61 -3.79 -3.02
N THR A 91 12.11 -3.73 -1.78
CA THR A 91 12.89 -4.82 -1.20
C THR A 91 12.07 -5.70 -0.25
N ILE A 92 10.77 -5.45 -0.11
CA ILE A 92 9.91 -6.28 0.73
C ILE A 92 9.76 -7.66 0.09
N ASP A 93 10.09 -8.70 0.85
CA ASP A 93 9.88 -10.08 0.43
C ASP A 93 8.45 -10.50 0.78
N TRP A 94 7.54 -10.27 -0.15
CA TRP A 94 6.11 -10.50 0.06
C TRP A 94 5.76 -11.98 0.31
N ALA A 95 6.65 -12.89 -0.08
CA ALA A 95 6.44 -14.32 0.15
C ALA A 95 6.71 -14.72 1.60
N ASN A 96 7.36 -13.87 2.39
CA ASN A 96 7.83 -14.18 3.74
C ASN A 96 7.02 -13.43 4.82
N GLY A 97 5.69 -13.31 4.61
CA GLY A 97 4.78 -12.70 5.56
C GLY A 97 4.51 -13.56 6.79
N PRO A 98 3.49 -13.24 7.57
CA PRO A 98 2.41 -12.32 7.24
C PRO A 98 2.81 -10.83 7.34
N TYR A 99 2.12 -10.01 6.57
CA TYR A 99 2.27 -8.57 6.60
C TYR A 99 0.96 -7.90 6.96
N PHE A 100 1.06 -6.74 7.58
CA PHE A 100 -0.09 -5.95 8.00
C PHE A 100 0.08 -4.51 7.53
N LEU A 101 -1.02 -3.91 7.13
CA LEU A 101 -1.07 -2.51 6.76
C LEU A 101 -1.57 -1.71 7.96
N ARG A 102 -0.81 -0.71 8.38
CA ARG A 102 -1.25 0.25 9.37
C ARG A 102 -1.40 1.61 8.72
N THR A 103 -2.57 2.20 8.88
CA THR A 103 -2.85 3.55 8.42
C THR A 103 -3.01 4.46 9.62
N GLN A 104 -2.38 5.62 9.57
CA GLN A 104 -2.51 6.66 10.58
C GLN A 104 -2.92 7.93 9.87
N THR A 105 -3.92 8.63 10.39
CA THR A 105 -4.53 9.75 9.71
C THR A 105 -4.63 10.97 10.61
N ASP A 106 -4.25 12.13 10.07
CA ASP A 106 -4.53 13.45 10.60
C ASP A 106 -5.55 14.14 9.70
N ILE A 107 -6.77 14.29 10.18
CA ILE A 107 -7.85 14.91 9.39
C ILE A 107 -7.65 16.42 9.17
N ASN A 108 -6.68 17.02 9.79
CA ASN A 108 -6.33 18.43 9.63
C ASN A 108 -5.15 18.66 8.67
N GLY A 109 -4.69 17.61 8.00
CA GLY A 109 -3.69 17.73 6.95
C GLY A 109 -2.24 17.72 7.40
N GLY A 110 -1.98 17.55 8.70
CA GLY A 110 -0.64 17.53 9.26
C GLY A 110 -0.13 16.12 9.56
N SER A 111 0.63 16.00 10.64
CA SER A 111 1.22 14.74 11.10
C SER A 111 0.79 14.36 12.52
N ASN A 112 -0.25 15.00 13.05
CA ASN A 112 -0.84 14.62 14.33
C ASN A 112 -1.87 13.51 14.11
N TYR A 113 -1.38 12.28 13.99
CA TYR A 113 -2.20 11.12 13.62
C TYR A 113 -3.03 10.66 14.81
N THR A 114 -4.31 10.98 14.80
CA THR A 114 -5.24 10.61 15.86
C THR A 114 -6.10 9.41 15.53
N ILE A 115 -6.10 8.97 14.28
CA ILE A 115 -6.91 7.84 13.82
C ILE A 115 -5.95 6.76 13.30
N THR A 116 -6.06 5.55 13.84
CA THR A 116 -5.21 4.42 13.45
C THR A 116 -6.09 3.24 13.05
N GLY A 117 -5.77 2.63 11.92
CA GLY A 117 -6.39 1.40 11.46
C GLY A 117 -5.32 0.37 11.10
N THR A 118 -5.62 -0.91 11.31
CA THR A 118 -4.71 -1.99 10.96
C THR A 118 -5.48 -3.12 10.29
N SER A 119 -4.95 -3.65 9.20
CA SER A 119 -5.54 -4.79 8.51
C SER A 119 -4.45 -5.70 7.98
N GLU A 120 -4.76 -7.01 7.91
CA GLU A 120 -3.82 -7.97 7.33
C GLU A 120 -3.76 -7.79 5.82
N LEU A 121 -2.55 -7.80 5.28
CA LEU A 121 -2.33 -7.84 3.85
C LEU A 121 -2.32 -9.28 3.41
N LEU A 122 -3.40 -9.70 2.77
CA LEU A 122 -3.48 -11.03 2.23
C LEU A 122 -2.65 -11.12 0.96
N SER A 123 -2.01 -12.27 0.81
CA SER A 123 -1.13 -12.53 -0.31
C SER A 123 -1.81 -12.30 -1.65
N VAL A 124 -1.08 -11.77 -2.53
CA VAL A 124 -1.45 -11.57 -3.91
C VAL A 124 -1.07 -12.81 -4.72
#